data_b19fc49a5c9ae2f707a53f57c18fb117
#
_entry.id   b19fc49a5c9ae2f707a53f57c18fb117
#
_cell.length_a   1.000
_cell.length_b   1.000
_cell.length_c   1.000
_cell.angle_alpha   90.00
_cell.angle_beta   90.00
_cell.angle_gamma   90.00
#
_symmetry.space_group_name_H-M   'P 1'
#
loop_
_entity.id
_entity.type
_entity.pdbx_description
1 polymer ?
#
loop_
_entity_poly.entity_id
_entity_poly.type
_entity_poly.pdbx_seq_one_letter_code
_entity_poly.pdbx_strand_id
1 'polypeptide(L)'
;MIGTAKLLGAAAAAALMAVSATPAHAQDATDELLLRLKEKGILTDDEYNALVARKQTQPAPQAAVPNQTAGATTVPGNNSAEGPQQAAAERLDDKKLVRMMDAGVGFQIGDVGVKFSGSVNGYYVNDNGDKALPRNAVAGGLASVGDNSSSIRNGLLPGFLKVDVTTNQGGWDVGAHFGLYPGINSGVGNSGANGAGLPQALQTSGIDARQTYLTFGKPNFGEVKIGRDIGLFASDAILNDITLLAVGTAAGNAAPSNTSLGRIGLGYIYTDFQPQITYSSPKFGGLQFAVGIFQPLTTIGRNEVNGSPGFQGKVTYDLVPTDGGFGAHAWVSGLVQKHDGIDGLPSYTGRAIDLGAKLSYANFGLTGYYYTGTGVGTIGLFLLSTDAAGRKRDSDGFYVQGTAGFGKFTLGASYGRSTLDRTDNEPVSELVKSNSSYVGQARYGLTSWVTLIGEYTYTRSRAHNGNDANSDALAAGAILFF
;
A
#
# COMPACT_ATOMS: atom_id res chain seq x y z
N MET A 1 -31.73 -25.55 -25.51
CA MET A 1 -32.38 -25.71 -24.21
C MET A 1 -31.69 -24.73 -23.28
N ILE A 2 -32.40 -23.66 -23.04
CA ILE A 2 -32.00 -22.53 -22.19
C ILE A 2 -32.56 -22.81 -20.80
N GLY A 3 -31.75 -22.55 -19.76
CA GLY A 3 -32.32 -22.34 -18.45
C GLY A 3 -31.73 -23.20 -17.34
N THR A 4 -31.36 -22.52 -16.29
CA THR A 4 -31.03 -22.95 -14.91
C THR A 4 -29.56 -22.85 -14.50
N ALA A 5 -28.99 -21.64 -14.55
CA ALA A 5 -27.77 -21.31 -13.78
C ALA A 5 -27.72 -19.83 -13.34
N LYS A 6 -28.86 -19.18 -13.14
CA LYS A 6 -28.92 -17.76 -12.73
C LYS A 6 -29.53 -17.49 -11.35
N LEU A 7 -29.63 -18.48 -10.47
CA LEU A 7 -30.41 -18.33 -9.22
C LEU A 7 -29.63 -18.59 -7.92
N LEU A 8 -28.30 -18.77 -7.96
CA LEU A 8 -27.50 -18.92 -6.73
C LEU A 8 -26.65 -17.70 -6.33
N GLY A 9 -26.63 -16.64 -7.13
CA GLY A 9 -25.90 -15.40 -6.81
C GLY A 9 -26.65 -14.40 -5.93
N ALA A 10 -27.94 -14.59 -5.68
CA ALA A 10 -28.75 -13.58 -4.98
C ALA A 10 -28.98 -13.87 -3.48
N ALA A 11 -28.57 -15.01 -2.97
CA ALA A 11 -28.84 -15.40 -1.57
C ALA A 11 -27.76 -14.94 -0.56
N ALA A 12 -26.58 -14.51 -1.01
CA ALA A 12 -25.51 -14.02 -0.12
C ALA A 12 -25.61 -12.53 0.23
N ALA A 13 -26.47 -11.76 -0.46
CA ALA A 13 -26.62 -10.33 -0.24
C ALA A 13 -27.77 -9.95 0.71
N ALA A 14 -28.61 -10.91 1.14
CA ALA A 14 -29.83 -10.64 1.91
C ALA A 14 -29.72 -10.90 3.43
N ALA A 15 -28.57 -11.35 3.94
CA ALA A 15 -28.42 -11.68 5.36
C ALA A 15 -27.76 -10.57 6.22
N LEU A 16 -27.61 -9.34 5.73
CA LEU A 16 -26.98 -8.23 6.46
C LEU A 16 -27.92 -7.04 6.74
N MET A 17 -29.22 -7.29 6.87
CA MET A 17 -30.12 -6.25 7.37
C MET A 17 -30.77 -6.70 8.67
N ALA A 18 -30.41 -6.04 9.73
CA ALA A 18 -31.04 -5.81 11.02
C ALA A 18 -30.12 -6.09 12.23
N VAL A 19 -29.30 -5.13 12.57
CA VAL A 19 -29.04 -4.80 13.98
C VAL A 19 -28.90 -3.28 14.06
N SER A 20 -29.94 -2.63 14.49
CA SER A 20 -29.91 -1.27 15.01
C SER A 20 -29.27 -1.31 16.39
N ALA A 21 -27.99 -0.94 16.50
CA ALA A 21 -27.32 -0.72 17.77
C ALA A 21 -27.28 0.76 18.08
N THR A 22 -27.94 1.15 19.15
CA THR A 22 -27.78 2.43 19.87
C THR A 22 -26.34 2.61 20.33
N PRO A 23 -25.83 3.84 20.45
CA PRO A 23 -24.44 4.10 20.89
C PRO A 23 -24.27 3.70 22.36
N ALA A 24 -23.61 2.59 22.60
CA ALA A 24 -23.15 2.22 23.93
C ALA A 24 -21.91 3.03 24.27
N HIS A 25 -21.92 3.64 25.45
CA HIS A 25 -20.87 4.52 25.96
C HIS A 25 -19.55 3.76 26.14
N ALA A 26 -18.44 4.38 25.73
CA ALA A 26 -17.07 3.86 25.92
C ALA A 26 -16.68 3.66 27.41
N GLN A 27 -17.49 4.12 28.35
CA GLN A 27 -17.33 3.93 29.78
C GLN A 27 -17.64 2.51 30.26
N ASP A 28 -18.64 1.84 29.66
CA ASP A 28 -19.06 0.50 30.10
C ASP A 28 -18.04 -0.59 29.73
N ALA A 29 -17.33 -0.44 28.61
CA ALA A 29 -16.34 -1.42 28.16
C ALA A 29 -15.09 -1.47 29.06
N THR A 30 -14.71 -0.32 29.66
CA THR A 30 -13.54 -0.25 30.56
C THR A 30 -13.85 -0.86 31.93
N ASP A 31 -15.07 -0.67 32.43
CA ASP A 31 -15.49 -1.23 33.70
C ASP A 31 -15.66 -2.75 33.64
N GLU A 32 -16.18 -3.26 32.53
CA GLU A 32 -16.27 -4.69 32.27
C GLU A 32 -14.87 -5.34 32.13
N LEU A 33 -13.92 -4.65 31.49
CA LEU A 33 -12.54 -5.13 31.35
C LEU A 33 -11.84 -5.20 32.71
N LEU A 34 -11.96 -4.17 33.57
CA LEU A 34 -11.37 -4.16 34.88
C LEU A 34 -11.95 -5.27 35.79
N LEU A 35 -13.26 -5.53 35.68
CA LEU A 35 -13.92 -6.61 36.40
C LEU A 35 -13.42 -7.99 35.96
N ARG A 36 -13.27 -8.21 34.67
CA ARG A 36 -12.73 -9.47 34.13
C ARG A 36 -11.27 -9.71 34.48
N LEU A 37 -10.44 -8.66 34.55
CA LEU A 37 -9.05 -8.76 34.98
C LEU A 37 -8.96 -9.15 36.47
N LYS A 38 -9.85 -8.64 37.33
CA LYS A 38 -10.01 -9.04 38.73
C LYS A 38 -10.46 -10.50 38.83
N GLU A 39 -11.51 -10.90 38.13
CA GLU A 39 -12.03 -12.28 38.12
C GLU A 39 -10.98 -13.32 37.67
N LYS A 40 -10.06 -12.93 36.77
CA LYS A 40 -8.93 -13.78 36.33
C LYS A 40 -7.73 -13.74 37.28
N GLY A 41 -7.81 -13.03 38.41
CA GLY A 41 -6.71 -12.91 39.38
C GLY A 41 -5.49 -12.14 38.86
N ILE A 42 -5.66 -11.34 37.79
CA ILE A 42 -4.61 -10.48 37.25
C ILE A 42 -4.50 -9.18 38.03
N LEU A 43 -5.63 -8.70 38.58
CA LEU A 43 -5.70 -7.58 39.53
C LEU A 43 -6.12 -8.08 40.89
N THR A 44 -5.46 -7.60 41.95
CA THR A 44 -5.90 -7.76 43.33
C THR A 44 -7.11 -6.86 43.61
N ASP A 45 -7.85 -7.15 44.69
CA ASP A 45 -8.99 -6.34 45.11
C ASP A 45 -8.60 -4.88 45.36
N ASP A 46 -7.43 -4.66 45.93
CA ASP A 46 -6.91 -3.31 46.24
C ASP A 46 -6.53 -2.55 44.98
N GLU A 47 -5.90 -3.20 43.99
CA GLU A 47 -5.56 -2.61 42.68
C GLU A 47 -6.80 -2.27 41.87
N TYR A 48 -7.81 -3.16 41.88
CA TYR A 48 -9.09 -2.90 41.23
C TYR A 48 -9.78 -1.68 41.83
N ASN A 49 -9.89 -1.62 43.16
CA ASN A 49 -10.53 -0.51 43.85
C ASN A 49 -9.78 0.82 43.66
N ALA A 50 -8.43 0.80 43.61
CA ALA A 50 -7.62 1.97 43.33
C ALA A 50 -7.81 2.49 41.89
N LEU A 51 -7.98 1.61 40.91
CA LEU A 51 -8.23 1.99 39.52
C LEU A 51 -9.63 2.57 39.31
N VAL A 52 -10.64 2.00 39.97
CA VAL A 52 -12.02 2.50 39.93
C VAL A 52 -12.11 3.89 40.65
N ALA A 53 -11.44 4.07 41.78
CA ALA A 53 -11.40 5.34 42.52
C ALA A 53 -10.69 6.45 41.71
N ARG A 54 -9.60 6.14 40.97
CA ARG A 54 -8.93 7.10 40.09
C ARG A 54 -9.82 7.54 38.91
N LYS A 55 -10.65 6.65 38.40
CA LYS A 55 -11.59 6.96 37.30
C LYS A 55 -12.68 7.93 37.76
N GLN A 56 -13.14 7.82 39.02
CA GLN A 56 -14.17 8.71 39.58
C GLN A 56 -13.66 10.11 39.94
N THR A 57 -12.34 10.29 40.03
CA THR A 57 -11.70 11.57 40.37
C THR A 57 -11.17 12.35 39.17
N GLN A 58 -11.32 11.87 37.97
CA GLN A 58 -10.91 12.60 36.75
C GLN A 58 -12.08 13.46 36.24
N PRO A 59 -11.96 14.82 36.26
CA PRO A 59 -12.95 15.68 35.61
C PRO A 59 -12.93 15.51 34.08
N ALA A 60 -14.08 15.59 33.45
CA ALA A 60 -14.21 15.58 32.01
C ALA A 60 -13.38 16.70 31.36
N PRO A 61 -12.84 16.49 30.11
CA PRO A 61 -12.01 17.50 29.48
C PRO A 61 -12.80 18.74 29.13
N GLN A 62 -12.50 19.85 29.80
CA GLN A 62 -12.97 21.17 29.44
C GLN A 62 -11.99 21.81 28.43
N ALA A 63 -12.57 22.44 27.41
CA ALA A 63 -11.89 23.19 26.37
C ALA A 63 -11.02 24.32 26.94
N ALA A 64 -9.86 24.50 26.33
CA ALA A 64 -8.87 25.51 26.66
C ALA A 64 -9.37 26.95 26.39
N VAL A 65 -9.16 27.86 27.34
CA VAL A 65 -9.13 29.31 27.13
C VAL A 65 -7.91 29.88 27.87
N PRO A 66 -7.22 30.89 27.30
CA PRO A 66 -5.84 31.20 27.68
C PRO A 66 -5.66 32.19 28.84
N ASN A 67 -4.61 31.93 29.55
CA ASN A 67 -3.65 32.80 30.23
C ASN A 67 -4.03 34.23 30.68
N GLN A 68 -3.91 34.48 31.99
CA GLN A 68 -3.40 35.75 32.48
C GLN A 68 -2.63 35.63 33.82
N THR A 69 -1.58 36.38 33.86
CA THR A 69 -0.48 36.55 34.79
C THR A 69 -0.87 37.12 36.18
N ALA A 70 0.03 36.84 37.13
CA ALA A 70 0.55 37.69 38.20
C ALA A 70 0.00 37.54 39.63
N GLY A 71 0.95 37.47 40.53
CA GLY A 71 0.78 37.97 41.89
C GLY A 71 1.45 37.16 42.98
N ALA A 72 2.71 37.43 43.26
CA ALA A 72 3.39 36.97 44.47
C ALA A 72 2.86 37.71 45.73
N THR A 73 2.74 37.01 46.84
CA THR A 73 2.93 37.63 48.19
C THR A 73 3.37 36.60 49.24
N THR A 74 4.24 37.09 50.05
CA THR A 74 5.13 36.47 51.03
C THR A 74 4.50 36.22 52.39
N VAL A 75 4.82 35.07 53.02
CA VAL A 75 5.38 34.77 54.38
C VAL A 75 4.70 35.39 55.60
N PRO A 76 4.75 34.86 56.88
CA PRO A 76 5.67 33.92 57.49
C PRO A 76 5.15 32.90 58.56
N GLY A 77 5.95 31.85 58.77
CA GLY A 77 6.43 31.44 60.11
C GLY A 77 5.61 30.48 60.96
N ASN A 78 6.00 29.31 61.28
CA ASN A 78 6.81 28.88 62.41
C ASN A 78 6.67 27.37 62.72
N ASN A 79 7.79 26.73 62.84
CA ASN A 79 8.24 25.68 63.77
C ASN A 79 7.52 24.35 63.97
N SER A 80 8.30 23.31 63.68
CA SER A 80 8.65 22.11 64.46
C SER A 80 7.71 20.90 64.42
N ALA A 81 8.14 19.92 63.69
CA ALA A 81 8.32 18.54 64.17
C ALA A 81 9.06 17.71 63.11
N GLU A 82 10.14 17.09 63.52
CA GLU A 82 10.89 16.10 62.72
C GLU A 82 9.97 14.93 62.36
N GLY A 83 9.67 14.81 61.07
CA GLY A 83 9.11 13.62 60.45
C GLY A 83 10.18 12.96 59.60
N PRO A 84 10.10 11.65 59.35
CA PRO A 84 11.17 10.90 58.67
C PRO A 84 11.44 11.47 57.29
N GLN A 85 12.74 11.61 57.00
CA GLN A 85 13.28 12.00 55.69
C GLN A 85 12.55 11.22 54.59
N GLN A 86 11.66 11.89 53.84
CA GLN A 86 11.29 11.45 52.52
C GLN A 86 12.60 11.40 51.71
N ALA A 87 13.03 10.18 51.44
CA ALA A 87 14.03 9.94 50.45
C ALA A 87 13.62 10.75 49.20
N ALA A 88 14.48 11.69 48.78
CA ALA A 88 14.30 12.42 47.56
C ALA A 88 14.10 11.38 46.48
N ALA A 89 12.87 11.27 45.97
CA ALA A 89 12.60 10.48 44.77
C ALA A 89 13.58 11.03 43.71
N GLU A 90 14.62 10.26 43.39
CA GLU A 90 15.44 10.55 42.27
C GLU A 90 14.48 10.84 41.10
N ARG A 91 14.47 12.08 40.64
CA ARG A 91 13.76 12.44 39.41
C ARG A 91 14.38 11.56 38.33
N LEU A 92 13.67 10.49 37.99
CA LEU A 92 14.06 9.65 36.86
C LEU A 92 14.34 10.60 35.69
N ASP A 93 15.56 10.51 35.16
CA ASP A 93 15.97 11.29 34.00
C ASP A 93 14.93 11.06 32.90
N ASP A 94 14.18 12.09 32.54
CA ASP A 94 13.13 12.03 31.53
C ASP A 94 13.59 11.38 30.23
N LYS A 95 14.90 11.44 29.96
CA LYS A 95 15.54 10.78 28.80
C LYS A 95 15.59 9.26 28.90
N LYS A 96 15.33 8.67 30.06
CA LYS A 96 15.32 7.21 30.27
C LYS A 96 13.92 6.64 30.41
N LEU A 97 12.89 7.49 30.46
CA LEU A 97 11.51 7.03 30.58
C LEU A 97 10.94 6.62 29.22
N VAL A 98 10.32 5.45 29.17
CA VAL A 98 9.52 5.02 28.04
C VAL A 98 8.13 5.68 28.18
N ARG A 99 7.73 6.43 27.17
CA ARG A 99 6.41 7.10 27.10
C ARG A 99 5.61 6.51 25.95
N MET A 100 4.28 6.48 26.11
CA MET A 100 3.38 6.20 25.00
C MET A 100 3.43 7.37 24.00
N MET A 101 3.31 7.07 22.71
CA MET A 101 3.11 8.11 21.69
C MET A 101 1.71 8.71 21.83
N ASP A 102 1.58 10.01 21.56
CA ASP A 102 0.30 10.72 21.59
C ASP A 102 -0.69 10.22 20.52
N ALA A 103 -0.19 9.65 19.42
CA ALA A 103 -0.99 9.11 18.35
C ALA A 103 -0.32 7.90 17.67
N GLY A 104 -1.15 6.90 17.31
CA GLY A 104 -0.71 5.67 16.67
C GLY A 104 -0.20 4.62 17.66
N VAL A 105 0.40 3.57 17.12
CA VAL A 105 0.96 2.45 17.89
C VAL A 105 2.47 2.64 17.97
N GLY A 106 3.01 2.84 19.18
CA GLY A 106 4.43 3.06 19.35
C GLY A 106 4.80 3.61 20.72
N PHE A 107 6.06 3.91 20.90
CA PHE A 107 6.59 4.48 22.15
C PHE A 107 7.74 5.44 21.86
N GLN A 108 8.06 6.28 22.83
CA GLN A 108 9.17 7.22 22.81
C GLN A 108 10.12 6.93 23.97
N ILE A 109 11.43 6.91 23.69
CA ILE A 109 12.50 6.81 24.67
C ILE A 109 13.38 8.05 24.52
N GLY A 110 13.26 8.99 25.45
CA GLY A 110 13.92 10.30 25.31
C GLY A 110 13.46 11.02 24.05
N ASP A 111 14.39 11.35 23.17
CA ASP A 111 14.14 12.02 21.89
C ASP A 111 13.93 11.03 20.71
N VAL A 112 13.93 9.71 20.97
CA VAL A 112 13.77 8.68 19.95
C VAL A 112 12.35 8.16 19.96
N GLY A 113 11.61 8.34 18.85
CA GLY A 113 10.31 7.76 18.63
C GLY A 113 10.42 6.42 17.90
N VAL A 114 9.69 5.41 18.34
CA VAL A 114 9.52 4.11 17.65
C VAL A 114 8.05 3.91 17.36
N LYS A 115 7.69 3.95 16.08
CA LYS A 115 6.32 3.79 15.61
C LYS A 115 6.17 2.47 14.86
N PHE A 116 5.08 1.78 15.16
CA PHE A 116 4.64 0.60 14.42
C PHE A 116 3.43 0.97 13.58
N SER A 117 3.37 0.41 12.38
CA SER A 117 2.17 0.43 11.54
C SER A 117 2.09 -0.89 10.77
N GLY A 118 0.89 -1.28 10.45
CA GLY A 118 0.74 -2.56 9.81
C GLY A 118 -0.58 -2.73 9.07
N SER A 119 -0.62 -3.78 8.26
CA SER A 119 -1.80 -4.23 7.55
C SER A 119 -1.83 -5.74 7.47
N VAL A 120 -3.02 -6.30 7.63
CA VAL A 120 -3.31 -7.70 7.32
C VAL A 120 -4.51 -7.73 6.41
N ASN A 121 -4.45 -8.51 5.35
CA ASN A 121 -5.58 -8.68 4.46
C ASN A 121 -5.69 -10.12 3.96
N GLY A 122 -6.90 -10.50 3.57
CA GLY A 122 -7.20 -11.79 2.99
C GLY A 122 -8.50 -11.73 2.21
N TYR A 123 -8.47 -12.36 1.04
CA TYR A 123 -9.60 -12.38 0.10
C TYR A 123 -9.83 -13.80 -0.39
N TYR A 124 -11.09 -14.24 -0.37
CA TYR A 124 -11.53 -15.31 -1.21
C TYR A 124 -11.63 -14.79 -2.65
N VAL A 125 -11.01 -15.48 -3.57
CA VAL A 125 -11.03 -15.15 -5.00
C VAL A 125 -11.54 -16.36 -5.77
N ASN A 126 -12.57 -16.16 -6.56
CA ASN A 126 -13.01 -17.08 -7.59
C ASN A 126 -12.68 -16.47 -8.95
N ASP A 127 -11.87 -17.16 -9.73
CA ASP A 127 -11.41 -16.72 -11.04
C ASP A 127 -11.83 -17.72 -12.11
N ASN A 128 -12.46 -17.21 -13.16
CA ASN A 128 -12.99 -17.97 -14.26
C ASN A 128 -12.37 -17.47 -15.58
N GLY A 129 -11.42 -18.21 -16.09
CA GLY A 129 -10.70 -17.87 -17.33
C GLY A 129 -11.17 -18.65 -18.53
N ASP A 130 -10.78 -18.16 -19.70
CA ASP A 130 -10.92 -18.91 -20.96
C ASP A 130 -10.16 -20.25 -20.87
N LYS A 131 -10.63 -21.27 -21.60
CA LYS A 131 -9.95 -22.57 -21.65
C LYS A 131 -8.54 -22.43 -22.19
N ALA A 132 -7.63 -23.31 -21.75
CA ALA A 132 -6.25 -23.39 -22.24
C ALA A 132 -6.21 -23.98 -23.68
N LEU A 133 -6.58 -23.16 -24.64
CA LEU A 133 -6.55 -23.51 -26.07
C LEU A 133 -5.49 -22.66 -26.79
N PRO A 134 -4.90 -23.12 -27.90
CA PRO A 134 -3.87 -22.37 -28.64
C PRO A 134 -4.30 -20.94 -29.02
N ARG A 135 -5.58 -20.72 -29.33
CA ARG A 135 -6.11 -19.39 -29.66
C ARG A 135 -6.17 -18.42 -28.47
N ASN A 136 -6.08 -18.94 -27.24
CA ASN A 136 -6.11 -18.16 -26.00
C ASN A 136 -4.70 -17.97 -25.40
N ALA A 137 -3.65 -18.46 -26.06
CA ALA A 137 -2.27 -18.27 -25.64
C ALA A 137 -1.83 -16.83 -25.93
N VAL A 138 -1.51 -16.07 -24.88
CA VAL A 138 -0.99 -14.70 -24.96
C VAL A 138 0.24 -14.60 -24.07
N ALA A 139 1.43 -14.53 -24.64
CA ALA A 139 2.69 -14.39 -23.92
C ALA A 139 2.80 -12.99 -23.30
N GLY A 140 2.78 -12.90 -21.97
CA GLY A 140 2.66 -11.64 -21.23
C GLY A 140 1.20 -11.20 -21.02
N GLY A 141 0.23 -12.06 -21.32
CA GLY A 141 -1.18 -11.86 -20.99
C GLY A 141 -1.41 -11.95 -19.49
N LEU A 142 -2.37 -11.17 -18.97
CA LEU A 142 -2.76 -11.12 -17.54
C LEU A 142 -4.16 -11.70 -17.31
N ALA A 143 -4.94 -11.98 -18.35
CA ALA A 143 -6.15 -12.78 -18.24
C ALA A 143 -5.77 -14.22 -17.90
N SER A 144 -6.44 -14.82 -16.94
CA SER A 144 -6.25 -16.21 -16.57
C SER A 144 -6.73 -17.12 -17.69
N VAL A 145 -6.00 -18.21 -17.92
CA VAL A 145 -6.34 -19.23 -18.89
C VAL A 145 -6.30 -20.59 -18.20
N GLY A 146 -7.36 -21.37 -18.35
CA GLY A 146 -7.52 -22.68 -17.71
C GLY A 146 -8.92 -22.89 -17.16
N ASP A 147 -9.05 -23.85 -16.25
CA ASP A 147 -10.30 -24.08 -15.55
C ASP A 147 -10.50 -23.07 -14.43
N ASN A 148 -11.74 -22.95 -13.95
CA ASN A 148 -12.06 -22.12 -12.80
C ASN A 148 -11.18 -22.45 -11.61
N SER A 149 -10.71 -21.42 -10.93
CA SER A 149 -9.91 -21.57 -9.73
C SER A 149 -10.51 -20.82 -8.54
N SER A 150 -10.22 -21.31 -7.35
CA SER A 150 -10.57 -20.68 -6.09
C SER A 150 -9.35 -20.61 -5.20
N SER A 151 -9.14 -19.46 -4.55
CA SER A 151 -8.02 -19.27 -3.63
C SER A 151 -8.42 -18.37 -2.47
N ILE A 152 -7.70 -18.53 -1.35
CA ILE A 152 -7.68 -17.52 -0.27
C ILE A 152 -6.29 -16.93 -0.26
N ARG A 153 -6.19 -15.60 -0.45
CA ARG A 153 -4.92 -14.96 -0.75
C ARG A 153 -4.88 -13.49 -0.35
N ASN A 154 -3.67 -12.91 -0.37
CA ASN A 154 -3.49 -11.47 -0.27
C ASN A 154 -4.02 -10.75 -1.53
N GLY A 155 -4.35 -9.47 -1.35
CA GLY A 155 -4.60 -8.53 -2.43
C GLY A 155 -3.31 -7.96 -3.06
N LEU A 156 -3.44 -6.85 -3.81
CA LEU A 156 -2.31 -6.14 -4.40
C LEU A 156 -1.39 -5.55 -3.32
N LEU A 157 -1.94 -4.94 -2.28
CA LEU A 157 -1.18 -4.60 -1.09
C LEU A 157 -1.02 -5.85 -0.24
N PRO A 158 0.21 -6.36 -0.02
CA PRO A 158 0.41 -7.49 0.88
C PRO A 158 0.14 -7.10 2.33
N GLY A 159 0.06 -8.08 3.23
CA GLY A 159 0.22 -7.80 4.65
C GLY A 159 1.57 -7.14 4.90
N PHE A 160 1.67 -6.24 5.89
CA PHE A 160 2.96 -5.65 6.25
C PHE A 160 3.03 -5.28 7.74
N LEU A 161 4.25 -5.28 8.24
CA LEU A 161 4.63 -4.66 9.51
C LEU A 161 5.76 -3.68 9.22
N LYS A 162 5.55 -2.41 9.54
CA LYS A 162 6.57 -1.36 9.45
C LYS A 162 7.01 -0.93 10.83
N VAL A 163 8.30 -0.65 10.97
CA VAL A 163 8.92 -0.06 12.15
C VAL A 163 9.67 1.19 11.70
N ASP A 164 9.27 2.33 12.22
CA ASP A 164 9.89 3.62 11.97
C ASP A 164 10.56 4.09 13.28
N VAL A 165 11.88 4.27 13.23
CA VAL A 165 12.67 4.83 14.34
C VAL A 165 13.12 6.22 13.93
N THR A 166 12.65 7.24 14.64
CA THR A 166 12.90 8.64 14.27
C THR A 166 13.40 9.47 15.44
N THR A 167 14.23 10.46 15.15
CA THR A 167 14.76 11.39 16.15
C THR A 167 15.17 12.70 15.49
N ASN A 168 15.29 13.77 16.27
CA ASN A 168 15.95 15.00 15.83
C ASN A 168 17.32 15.12 16.50
N GLN A 169 18.38 15.25 15.71
CA GLN A 169 19.76 15.35 16.18
C GLN A 169 20.46 16.54 15.52
N GLY A 170 20.87 17.51 16.32
CA GLY A 170 21.56 18.70 15.80
C GLY A 170 20.74 19.50 14.79
N GLY A 171 19.40 19.47 14.92
CA GLY A 171 18.47 20.13 14.01
C GLY A 171 18.24 19.38 12.70
N TRP A 172 18.65 18.10 12.62
CA TRP A 172 18.32 17.19 11.53
C TRP A 172 17.28 16.19 12.00
N ASP A 173 16.21 16.03 11.24
CA ASP A 173 15.28 14.92 11.38
C ASP A 173 15.94 13.71 10.75
N VAL A 174 16.13 12.64 11.53
CA VAL A 174 16.81 11.41 11.12
C VAL A 174 15.88 10.24 11.35
N GLY A 175 15.81 9.32 10.40
CA GLY A 175 14.94 8.14 10.47
C GLY A 175 15.63 6.88 9.98
N ALA A 176 15.23 5.74 10.58
CA ALA A 176 15.49 4.40 10.07
C ALA A 176 14.14 3.68 9.90
N HIS A 177 13.92 3.10 8.73
CA HIS A 177 12.62 2.58 8.31
C HIS A 177 12.76 1.14 7.84
N PHE A 178 11.92 0.27 8.38
CA PHE A 178 11.89 -1.14 8.05
C PHE A 178 10.46 -1.56 7.70
N GLY A 179 10.30 -2.34 6.62
CA GLY A 179 9.02 -2.91 6.22
C GLY A 179 9.16 -4.39 5.87
N LEU A 180 8.48 -5.23 6.63
CA LEU A 180 8.37 -6.66 6.41
C LEU A 180 6.99 -6.97 5.83
N TYR A 181 6.94 -7.74 4.76
CA TYR A 181 5.71 -8.02 4.00
C TYR A 181 5.43 -9.51 3.93
N PRO A 182 4.83 -10.10 4.99
CA PRO A 182 4.43 -11.49 4.99
C PRO A 182 3.22 -11.73 4.08
N GLY A 183 3.20 -12.91 3.46
CA GLY A 183 2.04 -13.38 2.71
C GLY A 183 1.20 -14.37 3.51
N ILE A 184 -0.04 -14.61 3.04
CA ILE A 184 -0.90 -15.69 3.53
C ILE A 184 -1.08 -16.81 2.50
N ASN A 185 -0.60 -16.63 1.26
CA ASN A 185 -0.80 -17.58 0.18
C ASN A 185 -0.04 -18.88 0.45
N SER A 186 -0.65 -20.03 0.26
CA SER A 186 0.02 -21.33 0.30
C SER A 186 0.58 -21.66 -1.08
N GLY A 187 1.84 -22.03 -1.10
CA GLY A 187 2.46 -22.54 -2.32
C GLY A 187 3.20 -21.49 -3.12
N VAL A 188 4.37 -21.88 -3.55
CA VAL A 188 5.20 -21.24 -4.55
C VAL A 188 5.09 -22.14 -5.76
N GLY A 189 4.30 -21.80 -6.71
CA GLY A 189 4.09 -22.68 -7.86
C GLY A 189 4.05 -21.95 -9.17
N ASN A 190 4.11 -22.73 -10.24
CA ASN A 190 3.99 -22.24 -11.63
C ASN A 190 2.64 -21.56 -11.93
N SER A 191 1.69 -21.67 -11.04
CA SER A 191 0.37 -21.08 -11.12
C SER A 191 0.29 -19.70 -10.46
N GLY A 192 1.40 -19.21 -9.90
CA GLY A 192 1.42 -17.95 -9.17
C GLY A 192 0.41 -17.96 -8.02
N ALA A 193 -0.03 -16.77 -7.64
CA ALA A 193 -0.97 -16.63 -6.54
C ALA A 193 -2.40 -17.10 -6.85
N ASN A 194 -2.68 -17.52 -8.07
CA ASN A 194 -3.99 -18.02 -8.50
C ASN A 194 -4.09 -19.55 -8.50
N GLY A 195 -3.02 -20.24 -8.15
CA GLY A 195 -3.03 -21.69 -8.09
C GLY A 195 -3.57 -22.25 -6.78
N ALA A 196 -3.98 -23.52 -6.82
CA ALA A 196 -4.25 -24.29 -5.61
C ALA A 196 -3.00 -24.37 -4.74
N GLY A 197 -3.15 -24.20 -3.44
CA GLY A 197 -2.06 -24.34 -2.47
C GLY A 197 -1.57 -25.79 -2.45
N LEU A 198 -0.27 -25.97 -2.23
CA LEU A 198 0.30 -27.30 -2.01
C LEU A 198 0.13 -27.69 -0.54
N PRO A 199 -0.35 -28.92 -0.23
CA PRO A 199 -0.70 -29.34 1.13
C PRO A 199 0.54 -29.71 1.94
N GLN A 200 1.64 -28.96 1.82
CA GLN A 200 2.90 -29.25 2.49
C GLN A 200 3.31 -28.09 3.37
N ALA A 201 3.58 -28.35 4.63
CA ALA A 201 4.12 -27.39 5.58
C ALA A 201 5.45 -26.75 5.12
N LEU A 202 6.09 -27.31 4.10
CA LEU A 202 7.34 -26.81 3.52
C LEU A 202 7.14 -25.71 2.47
N GLN A 203 5.91 -25.44 2.06
CA GLN A 203 5.59 -24.42 1.04
C GLN A 203 4.65 -23.36 1.60
N THR A 204 5.11 -22.69 2.63
CA THR A 204 4.44 -21.53 3.19
C THR A 204 4.79 -20.26 2.40
N SER A 205 3.95 -19.26 2.54
CA SER A 205 4.21 -17.92 1.99
C SER A 205 5.51 -17.35 2.59
N GLY A 206 6.28 -16.66 1.77
CA GLY A 206 7.50 -16.00 2.18
C GLY A 206 7.26 -14.63 2.82
N ILE A 207 8.35 -14.07 3.35
CA ILE A 207 8.42 -12.67 3.82
C ILE A 207 9.28 -11.89 2.84
N ASP A 208 8.78 -10.75 2.39
CA ASP A 208 9.53 -9.81 1.56
C ASP A 208 9.98 -8.62 2.42
N ALA A 209 11.28 -8.36 2.48
CA ALA A 209 11.88 -7.20 3.14
C ALA A 209 12.09 -6.07 2.13
N ARG A 210 11.01 -5.58 1.51
CA ARG A 210 11.10 -4.62 0.40
C ARG A 210 11.37 -3.19 0.80
N GLN A 211 11.28 -2.82 2.08
CA GLN A 211 11.64 -1.50 2.58
C GLN A 211 12.69 -1.62 3.68
N THR A 212 13.85 -1.01 3.46
CA THR A 212 14.92 -0.85 4.44
C THR A 212 15.72 0.36 4.01
N TYR A 213 15.50 1.50 4.66
CA TYR A 213 16.14 2.74 4.28
C TYR A 213 16.29 3.67 5.48
N LEU A 214 17.24 4.61 5.37
CA LEU A 214 17.40 5.74 6.28
C LEU A 214 16.96 7.04 5.59
N THR A 215 16.56 7.99 6.41
CA THR A 215 16.28 9.36 5.96
C THR A 215 17.01 10.36 6.85
N PHE A 216 17.37 11.51 6.26
CA PHE A 216 17.75 12.68 7.01
C PHE A 216 17.34 13.94 6.25
N GLY A 217 16.88 14.95 7.00
CA GLY A 217 16.34 16.16 6.39
C GLY A 217 16.19 17.31 7.37
N LYS A 218 15.71 18.42 6.83
CA LYS A 218 15.28 19.62 7.57
C LYS A 218 14.11 20.28 6.85
N PRO A 219 13.22 20.98 7.54
CA PRO A 219 12.06 21.63 6.90
C PRO A 219 12.40 22.51 5.70
N ASN A 220 13.52 23.25 5.74
CA ASN A 220 13.92 24.15 4.67
C ASN A 220 14.89 23.52 3.65
N PHE A 221 15.43 22.34 3.95
CA PHE A 221 16.36 21.63 3.08
C PHE A 221 15.63 20.56 2.25
N GLY A 222 14.60 19.93 2.81
CA GLY A 222 13.99 18.73 2.28
C GLY A 222 14.60 17.47 2.91
N GLU A 223 14.47 16.35 2.25
CA GLU A 223 14.86 15.03 2.77
C GLU A 223 15.71 14.26 1.78
N VAL A 224 16.77 13.63 2.28
CA VAL A 224 17.55 12.62 1.57
C VAL A 224 17.16 11.25 2.11
N LYS A 225 16.88 10.30 1.21
CA LYS A 225 16.60 8.89 1.50
C LYS A 225 17.71 8.03 0.90
N ILE A 226 18.22 7.07 1.67
CA ILE A 226 19.23 6.10 1.21
C ILE A 226 18.77 4.71 1.63
N GLY A 227 18.67 3.79 0.69
CA GLY A 227 18.29 2.39 0.93
C GLY A 227 17.27 1.88 -0.06
N ARG A 228 16.56 0.81 0.30
CA ARG A 228 15.56 0.16 -0.56
C ARG A 228 14.17 0.69 -0.23
N ASP A 229 13.50 1.25 -1.21
CA ASP A 229 12.13 1.75 -1.11
C ASP A 229 11.47 1.78 -2.50
N ILE A 230 10.18 2.12 -2.56
CA ILE A 230 9.43 2.27 -3.81
C ILE A 230 10.12 3.30 -4.73
N GLY A 231 10.16 3.01 -6.04
CA GLY A 231 10.68 3.93 -7.06
C GLY A 231 9.87 5.22 -7.18
N LEU A 232 10.40 6.21 -7.89
CA LEU A 232 9.68 7.48 -8.14
C LEU A 232 8.74 7.37 -9.36
N PHE A 233 9.21 6.76 -10.46
CA PHE A 233 8.41 6.55 -11.66
C PHE A 233 7.25 5.59 -11.38
N ALA A 234 6.03 5.93 -11.80
CA ALA A 234 4.79 5.16 -11.66
C ALA A 234 4.35 4.88 -10.19
N SER A 235 5.02 5.44 -9.18
CA SER A 235 4.62 5.23 -7.78
C SER A 235 3.25 5.80 -7.45
N ASP A 236 2.92 6.98 -7.97
CA ASP A 236 1.60 7.58 -7.73
C ASP A 236 0.48 6.85 -8.48
N ALA A 237 0.80 6.18 -9.59
CA ALA A 237 -0.16 5.34 -10.30
C ALA A 237 -0.68 4.20 -9.41
N ILE A 238 0.22 3.39 -8.82
CA ILE A 238 -0.15 2.27 -7.95
C ILE A 238 -0.75 2.76 -6.63
N LEU A 239 -0.24 3.85 -6.04
CA LEU A 239 -0.73 4.37 -4.76
C LEU A 239 -2.14 4.98 -4.85
N ASN A 240 -2.59 5.37 -6.05
CA ASN A 240 -3.93 5.89 -6.30
C ASN A 240 -4.87 4.90 -7.00
N ASP A 241 -4.41 3.69 -7.32
CA ASP A 241 -5.22 2.63 -7.92
C ASP A 241 -6.28 2.10 -6.94
N ILE A 242 -7.52 1.95 -7.39
CA ILE A 242 -8.60 1.41 -6.58
C ILE A 242 -8.34 -0.03 -6.15
N THR A 243 -7.61 -0.81 -6.96
CA THR A 243 -7.29 -2.22 -6.65
C THR A 243 -6.20 -2.38 -5.60
N LEU A 244 -5.54 -1.28 -5.17
CA LEU A 244 -4.50 -1.34 -4.15
C LEU A 244 -4.99 -2.00 -2.86
N LEU A 245 -6.23 -1.73 -2.45
CA LEU A 245 -6.81 -2.29 -1.23
C LEU A 245 -7.52 -3.64 -1.44
N ALA A 246 -7.56 -4.14 -2.68
CA ALA A 246 -8.23 -5.40 -3.03
C ALA A 246 -7.33 -6.26 -3.94
N VAL A 247 -7.89 -6.96 -4.90
CA VAL A 247 -7.19 -8.00 -5.68
C VAL A 247 -6.88 -7.56 -7.11
N GLY A 248 -7.83 -6.90 -7.80
CA GLY A 248 -7.72 -6.62 -9.23
C GLY A 248 -7.67 -7.91 -10.05
N THR A 249 -6.70 -8.02 -10.98
CA THR A 249 -6.48 -9.29 -11.67
C THR A 249 -6.04 -10.37 -10.70
N ALA A 250 -6.55 -11.59 -10.91
CA ALA A 250 -6.21 -12.74 -10.10
C ALA A 250 -4.76 -13.22 -10.26
N ALA A 251 -4.04 -12.79 -11.30
CA ALA A 251 -2.60 -13.01 -11.42
C ALA A 251 -1.84 -12.47 -10.19
N GLY A 252 -0.67 -13.01 -9.90
CA GLY A 252 0.11 -12.63 -8.73
C GLY A 252 1.62 -12.77 -8.95
N ASN A 253 2.39 -12.31 -7.96
CA ASN A 253 3.83 -12.48 -7.98
C ASN A 253 4.21 -13.95 -7.69
N ALA A 254 5.24 -14.44 -8.39
CA ALA A 254 5.68 -15.82 -8.24
C ALA A 254 6.40 -16.07 -6.91
N ALA A 255 7.21 -15.13 -6.45
CA ALA A 255 7.94 -15.17 -5.18
C ALA A 255 8.02 -13.75 -4.60
N PRO A 256 7.75 -13.58 -3.32
CA PRO A 256 7.40 -14.56 -2.29
C PRO A 256 5.94 -15.03 -2.29
N SER A 257 5.17 -14.80 -3.34
CA SER A 257 3.75 -15.18 -3.46
C SER A 257 2.85 -14.49 -2.41
N ASN A 258 3.07 -13.21 -2.21
CA ASN A 258 2.38 -12.42 -1.18
C ASN A 258 1.48 -11.32 -1.73
N THR A 259 1.34 -11.20 -3.07
CA THR A 259 0.48 -10.18 -3.71
C THR A 259 -0.29 -10.73 -4.90
N SER A 260 -1.45 -10.11 -5.21
CA SER A 260 -2.01 -10.09 -6.56
C SER A 260 -1.24 -9.06 -7.42
N LEU A 261 -1.58 -8.94 -8.69
CA LEU A 261 -1.03 -7.89 -9.56
C LEU A 261 -1.95 -6.66 -9.64
N GLY A 262 -3.17 -6.72 -9.10
CA GLY A 262 -4.06 -5.57 -9.15
C GLY A 262 -4.30 -5.09 -10.58
N ARG A 263 -3.89 -3.86 -10.88
CA ARG A 263 -3.90 -3.25 -12.20
C ARG A 263 -2.50 -3.13 -12.83
N ILE A 264 -1.48 -3.70 -12.23
CA ILE A 264 -0.13 -3.74 -12.81
C ILE A 264 -0.19 -4.39 -14.20
N GLY A 265 0.34 -3.72 -15.23
CA GLY A 265 0.27 -4.17 -16.61
C GLY A 265 -1.11 -4.05 -17.29
N LEU A 266 -2.08 -3.42 -16.60
CA LEU A 266 -3.46 -3.19 -17.04
C LEU A 266 -3.82 -1.69 -17.00
N GLY A 267 -2.82 -0.84 -17.15
CA GLY A 267 -2.94 0.61 -17.15
C GLY A 267 -1.67 1.33 -16.71
N TYR A 268 -0.79 0.68 -15.94
CA TYR A 268 0.51 1.22 -15.53
C TYR A 268 1.57 0.12 -15.43
N ILE A 269 2.84 0.52 -15.42
CA ILE A 269 3.99 -0.37 -15.15
C ILE A 269 4.26 -0.37 -13.65
N TYR A 270 4.62 -1.53 -13.08
CA TYR A 270 5.04 -1.62 -11.69
C TYR A 270 6.35 -0.88 -11.46
N THR A 271 6.31 0.08 -10.52
CA THR A 271 7.44 0.95 -10.15
C THR A 271 8.62 0.21 -9.51
N ASP A 272 8.35 -0.96 -8.88
CA ASP A 272 9.24 -1.79 -8.07
C ASP A 272 9.82 -1.08 -6.82
N PHE A 273 10.36 -1.89 -5.91
CA PHE A 273 11.13 -1.45 -4.76
C PHE A 273 12.62 -1.62 -5.07
N GLN A 274 13.35 -0.51 -5.11
CA GLN A 274 14.72 -0.45 -5.63
C GLN A 274 15.67 0.17 -4.60
N PRO A 275 16.92 -0.33 -4.46
CA PRO A 275 17.96 0.42 -3.78
C PRO A 275 18.17 1.76 -4.47
N GLN A 276 18.19 2.84 -3.68
CA GLN A 276 18.16 4.21 -4.19
C GLN A 276 18.86 5.20 -3.27
N ILE A 277 19.29 6.30 -3.85
CA ILE A 277 19.60 7.54 -3.14
C ILE A 277 18.74 8.61 -3.78
N THR A 278 17.77 9.13 -3.04
CA THR A 278 16.80 10.11 -3.53
C THR A 278 16.77 11.34 -2.64
N TYR A 279 16.53 12.47 -3.26
CA TYR A 279 16.27 13.73 -2.59
C TYR A 279 14.85 14.19 -2.91
N SER A 280 14.13 14.62 -1.88
CA SER A 280 12.81 15.25 -1.99
C SER A 280 12.89 16.68 -1.45
N SER A 281 12.44 17.65 -2.24
CA SER A 281 12.40 19.05 -1.81
C SER A 281 11.41 19.30 -0.68
N PRO A 282 11.51 20.42 0.05
CA PRO A 282 10.37 20.93 0.81
C PRO A 282 9.15 21.16 -0.10
N LYS A 283 7.95 21.24 0.48
CA LYS A 283 6.75 21.63 -0.25
C LYS A 283 6.66 23.16 -0.38
N PHE A 284 6.50 23.64 -1.61
CA PHE A 284 6.36 25.06 -1.95
C PHE A 284 4.92 25.33 -2.43
N GLY A 285 4.03 25.74 -1.53
CA GLY A 285 2.63 25.99 -1.90
C GLY A 285 1.92 24.77 -2.52
N GLY A 286 2.23 23.56 -2.03
CA GLY A 286 1.71 22.29 -2.54
C GLY A 286 2.60 21.61 -3.59
N LEU A 287 3.52 22.32 -4.22
CA LEU A 287 4.47 21.76 -5.18
C LEU A 287 5.65 21.08 -4.45
N GLN A 288 6.03 19.89 -4.89
CA GLN A 288 7.21 19.16 -4.42
C GLN A 288 7.88 18.48 -5.61
N PHE A 289 9.22 18.40 -5.60
CA PHE A 289 9.95 17.58 -6.55
C PHE A 289 10.83 16.57 -5.82
N ALA A 290 11.09 15.43 -6.48
CA ALA A 290 12.01 14.42 -6.03
C ALA A 290 12.86 13.93 -7.21
N VAL A 291 14.14 13.64 -6.95
CA VAL A 291 15.07 13.09 -7.95
C VAL A 291 15.97 12.07 -7.26
N GLY A 292 16.44 11.09 -8.02
CA GLY A 292 17.33 10.09 -7.45
C GLY A 292 18.06 9.24 -8.45
N ILE A 293 19.03 8.53 -7.92
CA ILE A 293 19.78 7.47 -8.58
C ILE A 293 19.34 6.12 -7.99
N PHE A 294 19.22 5.13 -8.86
CA PHE A 294 18.65 3.82 -8.55
C PHE A 294 19.60 2.73 -8.98
N GLN A 295 19.66 1.65 -8.21
CA GLN A 295 20.34 0.46 -8.69
C GLN A 295 19.67 0.02 -10.00
N PRO A 296 20.45 -0.18 -11.09
CA PRO A 296 19.87 -0.57 -12.36
C PRO A 296 19.23 -1.96 -12.26
N LEU A 297 18.05 -2.09 -12.86
CA LEU A 297 17.36 -3.36 -13.03
C LEU A 297 17.83 -4.01 -14.34
N THR A 298 17.93 -5.33 -14.36
CA THR A 298 18.25 -6.07 -15.59
C THR A 298 17.01 -6.28 -16.45
N THR A 299 17.19 -6.30 -17.76
CA THR A 299 16.17 -6.75 -18.71
C THR A 299 15.93 -8.23 -18.51
N ILE A 300 14.68 -8.62 -18.22
CA ILE A 300 14.33 -10.01 -17.96
C ILE A 300 14.53 -10.86 -19.21
N GLY A 301 15.28 -11.95 -19.07
CA GLY A 301 15.60 -12.87 -20.18
C GLY A 301 16.74 -12.43 -21.10
N ARG A 302 17.54 -11.44 -20.66
CA ARG A 302 18.67 -10.92 -21.44
C ARG A 302 19.97 -10.93 -20.63
N ASN A 303 21.09 -11.26 -21.30
CA ASN A 303 22.43 -11.09 -20.72
C ASN A 303 22.89 -9.65 -20.93
N GLU A 304 23.14 -8.95 -19.84
CA GLU A 304 23.59 -7.56 -19.85
C GLU A 304 24.40 -7.20 -18.61
N VAL A 305 25.18 -6.14 -18.73
CA VAL A 305 25.90 -5.50 -17.63
C VAL A 305 25.38 -4.07 -17.51
N ASN A 306 25.13 -3.64 -16.30
CA ASN A 306 24.64 -2.30 -16.04
C ASN A 306 25.73 -1.45 -15.40
N GLY A 307 26.52 -0.78 -16.22
CA GLY A 307 27.64 0.07 -15.81
C GLY A 307 27.23 1.47 -15.31
N SER A 308 25.96 1.83 -15.44
CA SER A 308 25.43 3.13 -15.03
C SER A 308 24.19 2.97 -14.15
N PRO A 309 23.97 3.85 -13.13
CA PRO A 309 22.73 3.83 -12.38
C PRO A 309 21.53 4.19 -13.25
N GLY A 310 20.33 3.78 -12.83
CA GLY A 310 19.09 4.34 -13.30
C GLY A 310 18.86 5.73 -12.70
N PHE A 311 18.13 6.59 -13.42
CA PHE A 311 17.72 7.92 -12.96
C PHE A 311 16.20 8.00 -12.99
N GLN A 312 15.63 8.51 -11.90
CA GLN A 312 14.20 8.80 -11.84
C GLN A 312 13.96 10.16 -11.23
N GLY A 313 12.89 10.81 -11.66
CA GLY A 313 12.46 12.10 -11.12
C GLY A 313 10.95 12.19 -11.08
N LYS A 314 10.42 12.98 -10.16
CA LYS A 314 9.00 13.20 -9.96
C LYS A 314 8.73 14.62 -9.50
N VAL A 315 7.63 15.19 -9.99
CA VAL A 315 7.04 16.44 -9.49
C VAL A 315 5.59 16.15 -9.10
N THR A 316 5.19 16.60 -7.93
CA THR A 316 3.81 16.48 -7.44
C THR A 316 3.28 17.85 -7.05
N TYR A 317 1.96 18.01 -7.17
CA TYR A 317 1.23 19.19 -6.71
C TYR A 317 0.02 18.76 -5.91
N ASP A 318 -0.09 19.24 -4.66
CA ASP A 318 -1.19 18.98 -3.74
C ASP A 318 -2.01 20.26 -3.51
N LEU A 319 -3.28 20.22 -3.86
CA LEU A 319 -4.28 21.18 -3.43
C LEU A 319 -5.14 20.54 -2.35
N VAL A 320 -4.92 20.95 -1.10
CA VAL A 320 -5.68 20.45 0.05
C VAL A 320 -7.04 21.14 0.08
N PRO A 321 -8.17 20.40 0.09
CA PRO A 321 -9.50 21.00 0.15
C PRO A 321 -9.74 21.66 1.51
N THR A 322 -10.38 22.81 1.52
CA THR A 322 -10.94 23.43 2.72
C THR A 322 -12.41 23.06 2.83
N ASP A 323 -12.85 22.52 3.96
CA ASP A 323 -14.26 22.25 4.34
C ASP A 323 -15.13 21.62 3.22
N GLY A 324 -14.75 20.44 2.74
CA GLY A 324 -15.51 19.72 1.72
C GLY A 324 -15.40 20.30 0.30
N GLY A 325 -14.49 21.25 0.10
CA GLY A 325 -14.21 21.87 -1.19
C GLY A 325 -13.46 20.95 -2.16
N PHE A 326 -13.00 21.53 -3.24
CA PHE A 326 -12.23 20.85 -4.27
C PHE A 326 -10.79 20.55 -3.80
N GLY A 327 -10.36 19.31 -3.92
CA GLY A 327 -8.98 18.88 -3.69
C GLY A 327 -8.38 18.24 -4.95
N ALA A 328 -7.07 18.36 -5.10
CA ALA A 328 -6.35 17.75 -6.21
C ALA A 328 -4.97 17.25 -5.77
N HIS A 329 -4.57 16.10 -6.31
CA HIS A 329 -3.20 15.61 -6.30
C HIS A 329 -2.81 15.35 -7.75
N ALA A 330 -1.82 16.04 -8.27
CA ALA A 330 -1.34 15.87 -9.63
C ALA A 330 0.15 15.51 -9.62
N TRP A 331 0.59 14.72 -10.61
CA TRP A 331 1.98 14.31 -10.71
C TRP A 331 2.46 14.15 -12.15
N VAL A 332 3.76 14.28 -12.31
CA VAL A 332 4.51 13.86 -13.49
C VAL A 332 5.77 13.17 -12.99
N SER A 333 6.10 12.01 -13.54
CA SER A 333 7.35 11.33 -13.24
C SER A 333 8.04 10.79 -14.48
N GLY A 334 9.32 10.49 -14.38
CA GLY A 334 10.10 9.95 -15.48
C GLY A 334 11.22 9.05 -15.03
N LEU A 335 11.65 8.18 -15.97
CA LEU A 335 12.72 7.21 -15.77
C LEU A 335 13.62 7.16 -17.00
N VAL A 336 14.94 7.04 -16.74
CA VAL A 336 15.95 6.75 -17.78
C VAL A 336 16.95 5.76 -17.20
N GLN A 337 17.19 4.64 -17.92
CA GLN A 337 18.19 3.66 -17.56
C GLN A 337 18.88 3.10 -18.80
N LYS A 338 20.22 3.01 -18.76
CA LYS A 338 21.04 2.38 -19.78
C LYS A 338 21.22 0.90 -19.46
N HIS A 339 21.17 0.07 -20.51
CA HIS A 339 21.40 -1.37 -20.47
C HIS A 339 22.51 -1.70 -21.46
N ASP A 340 23.61 -2.24 -20.95
CA ASP A 340 24.76 -2.60 -21.77
C ASP A 340 24.68 -4.09 -22.13
N GLY A 341 24.39 -4.39 -23.41
CA GLY A 341 24.31 -5.75 -23.91
C GLY A 341 25.69 -6.41 -23.97
N ILE A 342 25.74 -7.68 -23.67
CA ILE A 342 26.92 -8.56 -23.83
C ILE A 342 26.60 -9.67 -24.82
N ASP A 343 27.60 -10.48 -25.17
CA ASP A 343 27.44 -11.61 -26.10
C ASP A 343 26.86 -11.23 -27.50
N GLY A 344 27.22 -10.04 -27.97
CA GLY A 344 26.80 -9.55 -29.29
C GLY A 344 25.42 -8.86 -29.29
N LEU A 345 24.74 -8.76 -28.15
CA LEU A 345 23.50 -8.00 -28.04
C LEU A 345 23.77 -6.48 -28.00
N PRO A 346 22.97 -5.65 -28.69
CA PRO A 346 23.18 -4.21 -28.70
C PRO A 346 22.82 -3.60 -27.34
N SER A 347 23.57 -2.59 -26.90
CA SER A 347 23.16 -1.76 -25.75
C SER A 347 21.93 -0.91 -26.09
N TYR A 348 21.08 -0.64 -25.10
CA TYR A 348 19.93 0.26 -25.29
C TYR A 348 19.71 1.16 -24.05
N THR A 349 18.86 2.16 -24.22
CA THR A 349 18.41 3.00 -23.10
C THR A 349 16.89 2.93 -23.03
N GLY A 350 16.38 2.42 -21.90
CA GLY A 350 14.98 2.48 -21.54
C GLY A 350 14.61 3.90 -21.05
N ARG A 351 13.47 4.43 -21.49
CA ARG A 351 12.95 5.75 -21.11
C ARG A 351 11.45 5.70 -21.00
N ALA A 352 10.92 6.34 -19.96
CA ALA A 352 9.48 6.49 -19.79
C ALA A 352 9.15 7.80 -19.09
N ILE A 353 7.94 8.27 -19.35
CA ILE A 353 7.31 9.38 -18.64
C ILE A 353 5.90 8.99 -18.29
N ASP A 354 5.41 9.45 -17.15
CA ASP A 354 4.02 9.33 -16.75
C ASP A 354 3.46 10.65 -16.23
N LEU A 355 2.15 10.72 -16.21
CA LEU A 355 1.41 11.81 -15.60
C LEU A 355 0.06 11.31 -15.10
N GLY A 356 -0.45 11.95 -14.07
CA GLY A 356 -1.77 11.64 -13.54
C GLY A 356 -2.30 12.74 -12.63
N ALA A 357 -3.59 12.62 -12.34
CA ALA A 357 -4.25 13.48 -11.38
C ALA A 357 -5.37 12.73 -10.67
N LYS A 358 -5.50 13.00 -9.38
CA LYS A 358 -6.62 12.59 -8.53
C LYS A 358 -7.34 13.87 -8.07
N LEU A 359 -8.60 13.95 -8.39
CA LEU A 359 -9.48 15.05 -8.03
C LEU A 359 -10.48 14.56 -6.99
N SER A 360 -10.81 15.38 -6.02
CA SER A 360 -11.83 15.11 -5.01
C SER A 360 -12.75 16.30 -4.84
N TYR A 361 -14.04 16.02 -4.72
CA TYR A 361 -15.05 17.03 -4.41
C TYR A 361 -16.18 16.38 -3.63
N ALA A 362 -16.48 16.91 -2.45
CA ALA A 362 -17.42 16.27 -1.52
C ALA A 362 -17.12 14.78 -1.34
N ASN A 363 -18.05 13.92 -1.73
CA ASN A 363 -17.94 12.47 -1.59
C ASN A 363 -17.41 11.76 -2.85
N PHE A 364 -17.05 12.52 -3.89
CA PHE A 364 -16.64 11.97 -5.18
C PHE A 364 -15.12 12.09 -5.36
N GLY A 365 -14.54 11.06 -5.95
CA GLY A 365 -13.14 11.03 -6.39
C GLY A 365 -13.05 10.61 -7.85
N LEU A 366 -12.17 11.26 -8.60
CA LEU A 366 -11.83 10.90 -9.98
C LEU A 366 -10.32 10.82 -10.10
N THR A 367 -9.80 9.73 -10.67
CA THR A 367 -8.37 9.59 -10.95
C THR A 367 -8.17 9.26 -12.42
N GLY A 368 -7.25 9.96 -13.06
CA GLY A 368 -6.79 9.68 -14.42
C GLY A 368 -5.27 9.57 -14.45
N TYR A 369 -4.75 8.63 -15.24
CA TYR A 369 -3.32 8.35 -15.38
C TYR A 369 -2.99 7.95 -16.81
N TYR A 370 -1.79 8.30 -17.26
CA TYR A 370 -1.22 7.89 -18.55
C TYR A 370 0.30 7.75 -18.45
N TYR A 371 0.88 6.75 -19.11
CA TYR A 371 2.32 6.65 -19.34
C TYR A 371 2.63 6.31 -20.79
N THR A 372 3.84 6.64 -21.22
CA THR A 372 4.44 6.19 -22.47
C THR A 372 5.94 5.95 -22.26
N GLY A 373 6.49 4.96 -22.96
CA GLY A 373 7.89 4.62 -22.84
C GLY A 373 8.41 3.74 -23.97
N THR A 374 9.73 3.71 -24.09
CA THR A 374 10.43 2.85 -25.04
C THR A 374 11.51 2.05 -24.30
N GLY A 375 11.55 0.74 -24.50
CA GLY A 375 12.48 -0.15 -23.83
C GLY A 375 12.22 -0.30 -22.32
N VAL A 376 10.99 -0.14 -21.86
CA VAL A 376 10.62 -0.26 -20.42
C VAL A 376 9.66 -1.40 -20.14
N GLY A 377 9.04 -2.00 -21.18
CA GLY A 377 8.06 -3.07 -21.02
C GLY A 377 6.68 -2.58 -20.65
N THR A 378 5.82 -3.43 -20.10
CA THR A 378 4.42 -3.11 -19.87
C THR A 378 3.81 -3.61 -18.54
N ILE A 379 4.45 -4.58 -17.85
CA ILE A 379 3.97 -5.16 -16.57
C ILE A 379 4.88 -4.68 -15.44
N GLY A 380 6.10 -5.23 -15.36
CA GLY A 380 7.17 -4.75 -14.49
C GLY A 380 8.21 -4.02 -15.34
N LEU A 381 9.00 -3.18 -14.70
CA LEU A 381 10.11 -2.49 -15.36
C LEU A 381 11.03 -3.50 -16.04
N PHE A 382 11.29 -3.27 -17.32
CA PHE A 382 12.16 -4.05 -18.20
C PHE A 382 11.72 -5.51 -18.47
N LEU A 383 10.48 -5.84 -18.15
CA LEU A 383 9.85 -7.10 -18.58
C LEU A 383 9.22 -6.90 -19.96
N LEU A 384 9.61 -7.72 -20.93
CA LEU A 384 9.20 -7.63 -22.34
C LEU A 384 9.66 -6.34 -23.06
N SER A 385 10.69 -5.67 -22.54
CA SER A 385 11.16 -4.36 -23.04
C SER A 385 11.89 -4.42 -24.39
N THR A 386 12.42 -5.59 -24.78
CA THR A 386 13.13 -5.79 -26.05
C THR A 386 12.67 -7.04 -26.77
N ASP A 387 12.92 -7.11 -28.09
CA ASP A 387 12.81 -8.32 -28.85
C ASP A 387 14.06 -9.23 -28.66
N ALA A 388 14.06 -10.40 -29.29
CA ALA A 388 15.16 -11.36 -29.22
C ALA A 388 16.49 -10.81 -29.80
N ALA A 389 16.44 -9.82 -30.69
CA ALA A 389 17.62 -9.12 -31.23
C ALA A 389 18.07 -7.96 -30.34
N GLY A 390 17.43 -7.73 -29.16
CA GLY A 390 17.75 -6.66 -28.25
C GLY A 390 17.26 -5.27 -28.67
N ARG A 391 16.35 -5.17 -29.65
CA ARG A 391 15.75 -3.90 -30.07
C ARG A 391 14.60 -3.54 -29.14
N LYS A 392 14.46 -2.26 -28.82
CA LYS A 392 13.46 -1.73 -27.90
C LYS A 392 12.05 -1.85 -28.45
N ARG A 393 11.11 -2.25 -27.62
CA ARG A 393 9.68 -2.13 -27.86
C ARG A 393 9.14 -0.87 -27.24
N ASP A 394 8.14 -0.27 -27.87
CA ASP A 394 7.39 0.85 -27.32
C ASP A 394 6.19 0.34 -26.53
N SER A 395 5.80 1.08 -25.50
CA SER A 395 4.66 0.76 -24.67
C SER A 395 3.97 2.03 -24.15
N ASP A 396 2.69 1.93 -23.95
CA ASP A 396 1.87 2.96 -23.34
C ASP A 396 0.75 2.33 -22.49
N GLY A 397 0.14 3.11 -21.64
CA GLY A 397 -1.03 2.68 -20.89
C GLY A 397 -1.69 3.83 -20.15
N PHE A 398 -2.93 3.59 -19.77
CA PHE A 398 -3.72 4.53 -19.00
C PHE A 398 -4.73 3.81 -18.12
N TYR A 399 -5.17 4.48 -17.06
CA TYR A 399 -6.39 4.12 -16.37
C TYR A 399 -7.20 5.36 -15.99
N VAL A 400 -8.50 5.14 -15.85
CA VAL A 400 -9.44 6.11 -15.29
C VAL A 400 -10.28 5.39 -14.25
N GLN A 401 -10.54 6.07 -13.12
CA GLN A 401 -11.34 5.51 -12.04
C GLN A 401 -12.20 6.59 -11.38
N GLY A 402 -13.40 6.21 -10.98
CA GLY A 402 -14.31 7.03 -10.20
C GLY A 402 -14.66 6.35 -8.89
N THR A 403 -14.83 7.13 -7.82
CA THR A 403 -15.26 6.66 -6.51
C THR A 403 -16.35 7.56 -5.95
N ALA A 404 -17.28 6.99 -5.18
CA ALA A 404 -18.32 7.75 -4.48
C ALA A 404 -18.50 7.18 -3.06
N GLY A 405 -18.46 8.05 -2.05
CA GLY A 405 -18.60 7.70 -0.64
C GLY A 405 -20.02 7.99 -0.12
N PHE A 406 -20.59 7.06 0.66
CA PHE A 406 -21.92 7.17 1.26
C PHE A 406 -21.86 6.68 2.70
N GLY A 407 -21.54 7.55 3.64
CA GLY A 407 -21.31 7.16 5.03
C GLY A 407 -20.15 6.17 5.16
N LYS A 408 -20.45 4.93 5.59
CA LYS A 408 -19.45 3.85 5.71
C LYS A 408 -19.18 3.10 4.40
N PHE A 409 -19.97 3.33 3.35
CA PHE A 409 -19.82 2.70 2.05
C PHE A 409 -19.00 3.56 1.10
N THR A 410 -18.18 2.93 0.28
CA THR A 410 -17.55 3.54 -0.88
C THR A 410 -17.73 2.61 -2.07
N LEU A 411 -18.27 3.12 -3.15
CA LEU A 411 -18.37 2.44 -4.43
C LEU A 411 -17.31 2.99 -5.38
N GLY A 412 -16.77 2.14 -6.22
CA GLY A 412 -15.79 2.54 -7.21
C GLY A 412 -15.87 1.72 -8.49
N ALA A 413 -15.52 2.36 -9.58
CA ALA A 413 -15.37 1.71 -10.88
C ALA A 413 -14.10 2.22 -11.57
N SER A 414 -13.44 1.36 -12.32
CA SER A 414 -12.20 1.70 -13.01
C SER A 414 -12.04 0.92 -14.30
N TYR A 415 -11.44 1.56 -15.29
CA TYR A 415 -11.00 0.94 -16.52
C TYR A 415 -9.54 1.29 -16.77
N GLY A 416 -8.75 0.34 -17.26
CA GLY A 416 -7.36 0.59 -17.67
C GLY A 416 -6.93 -0.36 -18.77
N ARG A 417 -5.89 0.08 -19.50
CA ARG A 417 -5.29 -0.66 -20.59
C ARG A 417 -3.82 -0.33 -20.70
N SER A 418 -2.97 -1.35 -20.92
CA SER A 418 -1.59 -1.21 -21.36
C SER A 418 -1.42 -1.84 -22.74
N THR A 419 -0.56 -1.25 -23.56
CA THR A 419 -0.19 -1.75 -24.90
C THR A 419 1.31 -1.96 -25.01
N LEU A 420 1.71 -2.90 -25.83
CA LEU A 420 3.10 -3.20 -26.16
C LEU A 420 3.21 -3.37 -27.67
N ASP A 421 4.04 -2.56 -28.30
CA ASP A 421 4.29 -2.66 -29.74
C ASP A 421 5.44 -3.62 -30.04
N ARG A 422 5.32 -4.35 -31.14
CA ARG A 422 6.42 -5.11 -31.71
C ARG A 422 7.43 -4.16 -32.36
N THR A 423 8.69 -4.58 -32.40
CA THR A 423 9.66 -3.90 -33.29
C THR A 423 9.35 -4.19 -34.78
N ASP A 424 9.78 -3.32 -35.69
CA ASP A 424 9.47 -3.42 -37.15
C ASP A 424 9.78 -4.78 -37.76
N ASN A 425 10.86 -5.43 -37.31
CA ASN A 425 11.30 -6.71 -37.84
C ASN A 425 10.97 -7.91 -36.92
N GLU A 426 10.19 -7.71 -35.90
CA GLU A 426 9.77 -8.78 -35.00
C GLU A 426 8.61 -9.57 -35.64
N PRO A 427 8.69 -10.90 -35.71
CA PRO A 427 7.61 -11.69 -36.30
C PRO A 427 6.33 -11.56 -35.48
N VAL A 428 5.19 -11.68 -36.16
CA VAL A 428 3.89 -11.77 -35.51
C VAL A 428 3.85 -13.06 -34.68
N SER A 429 3.56 -12.94 -33.39
CA SER A 429 3.59 -14.06 -32.45
C SER A 429 2.48 -13.91 -31.39
N GLU A 430 2.48 -14.80 -30.43
CA GLU A 430 1.61 -14.75 -29.24
C GLU A 430 1.99 -13.64 -28.24
N LEU A 431 3.00 -12.81 -28.55
CA LEU A 431 3.37 -11.68 -27.72
C LEU A 431 2.14 -10.79 -27.47
N VAL A 432 1.97 -10.39 -26.22
CA VAL A 432 0.89 -9.49 -25.82
C VAL A 432 0.96 -8.17 -26.60
N LYS A 433 -0.16 -7.82 -27.21
CA LYS A 433 -0.40 -6.51 -27.83
C LYS A 433 -1.07 -5.55 -26.84
N SER A 434 -1.99 -6.06 -26.03
CA SER A 434 -2.63 -5.26 -24.99
C SER A 434 -3.22 -6.13 -23.88
N ASN A 435 -3.13 -5.60 -22.66
CA ASN A 435 -3.88 -6.06 -21.50
C ASN A 435 -4.85 -4.94 -21.08
N SER A 436 -6.08 -5.27 -20.74
CA SER A 436 -7.09 -4.32 -20.24
C SER A 436 -7.95 -4.93 -19.17
N SER A 437 -8.48 -4.10 -18.25
CA SER A 437 -9.41 -4.56 -17.23
C SER A 437 -10.48 -3.52 -16.89
N TYR A 438 -11.66 -4.04 -16.54
CA TYR A 438 -12.73 -3.30 -15.86
C TYR A 438 -12.80 -3.79 -14.41
N VAL A 439 -12.91 -2.87 -13.48
CA VAL A 439 -13.03 -3.18 -12.05
C VAL A 439 -14.24 -2.46 -11.49
N GLY A 440 -15.08 -3.19 -10.77
CA GLY A 440 -16.15 -2.67 -9.93
C GLY A 440 -15.89 -3.06 -8.48
N GLN A 441 -15.96 -2.12 -7.54
CA GLN A 441 -15.58 -2.37 -6.15
C GLN A 441 -16.57 -1.70 -5.19
N ALA A 442 -16.92 -2.42 -4.11
CA ALA A 442 -17.67 -1.91 -2.97
C ALA A 442 -16.85 -2.13 -1.70
N ARG A 443 -16.74 -1.08 -0.88
CA ARG A 443 -16.05 -1.09 0.41
C ARG A 443 -17.02 -0.71 1.52
N TYR A 444 -16.87 -1.34 2.69
CA TYR A 444 -17.61 -1.01 3.89
C TYR A 444 -16.67 -0.88 5.08
N GLY A 445 -16.55 0.30 5.66
CA GLY A 445 -15.80 0.56 6.88
C GLY A 445 -16.53 -0.07 8.08
N LEU A 446 -16.12 -1.29 8.46
CA LEU A 446 -16.71 -2.02 9.59
C LEU A 446 -16.34 -1.34 10.91
N THR A 447 -15.04 -1.08 11.09
CA THR A 447 -14.47 -0.34 12.21
C THR A 447 -13.49 0.71 11.68
N SER A 448 -12.83 1.48 12.57
CA SER A 448 -11.72 2.38 12.17
C SER A 448 -10.51 1.63 11.59
N TRP A 449 -10.36 0.34 11.88
CA TRP A 449 -9.24 -0.47 11.42
C TRP A 449 -9.60 -1.43 10.29
N VAL A 450 -10.83 -1.94 10.25
CA VAL A 450 -11.27 -3.01 9.35
C VAL A 450 -12.19 -2.48 8.27
N THR A 451 -11.84 -2.75 7.02
CA THR A 451 -12.67 -2.51 5.85
C THR A 451 -13.00 -3.83 5.16
N LEU A 452 -14.28 -4.11 4.97
CA LEU A 452 -14.77 -5.21 4.13
C LEU A 452 -14.79 -4.75 2.68
N ILE A 453 -14.38 -5.63 1.76
CA ILE A 453 -14.26 -5.28 0.33
C ILE A 453 -14.84 -6.42 -0.51
N GLY A 454 -15.71 -6.06 -1.45
CA GLY A 454 -16.16 -6.90 -2.55
C GLY A 454 -15.72 -6.28 -3.87
N GLU A 455 -15.15 -7.08 -4.78
CA GLU A 455 -14.63 -6.61 -6.06
C GLU A 455 -14.94 -7.60 -7.17
N TYR A 456 -15.29 -7.06 -8.32
CA TYR A 456 -15.39 -7.80 -9.59
C TYR A 456 -14.38 -7.20 -10.57
N THR A 457 -13.59 -8.06 -11.21
CA THR A 457 -12.60 -7.68 -12.22
C THR A 457 -12.79 -8.52 -13.47
N TYR A 458 -13.01 -7.87 -14.61
CA TYR A 458 -12.93 -8.50 -15.93
C TYR A 458 -11.59 -8.13 -16.56
N THR A 459 -10.81 -9.11 -16.99
CA THR A 459 -9.49 -8.94 -17.60
C THR A 459 -9.50 -9.50 -19.02
N ARG A 460 -8.88 -8.78 -19.95
CA ARG A 460 -8.71 -9.21 -21.33
C ARG A 460 -7.28 -9.00 -21.79
N SER A 461 -6.69 -10.05 -22.40
CA SER A 461 -5.36 -10.03 -23.01
C SER A 461 -5.47 -10.33 -24.49
N ARG A 462 -4.81 -9.54 -25.34
CA ARG A 462 -4.76 -9.73 -26.79
C ARG A 462 -3.32 -9.85 -27.26
N ALA A 463 -3.04 -10.80 -28.13
CA ALA A 463 -1.75 -10.97 -28.77
C ALA A 463 -1.67 -10.33 -30.16
N HIS A 464 -0.45 -10.17 -30.66
CA HIS A 464 -0.22 -9.64 -31.99
C HIS A 464 -0.66 -10.59 -33.12
N ASN A 465 -0.67 -11.90 -32.89
CA ASN A 465 -1.16 -12.91 -33.86
C ASN A 465 -2.70 -13.04 -33.88
N GLY A 466 -3.41 -12.24 -33.10
CA GLY A 466 -4.88 -12.28 -33.00
C GLY A 466 -5.43 -13.20 -31.91
N ASN A 467 -4.60 -13.94 -31.19
CA ASN A 467 -5.03 -14.67 -29.99
C ASN A 467 -5.62 -13.72 -28.95
N ASP A 468 -6.60 -14.22 -28.19
CA ASP A 468 -7.38 -13.44 -27.22
C ASP A 468 -7.71 -14.33 -26.02
N ALA A 469 -7.49 -13.82 -24.81
CA ALA A 469 -7.84 -14.48 -23.57
C ALA A 469 -8.62 -13.54 -22.67
N ASN A 470 -9.65 -14.06 -22.00
CA ASN A 470 -10.51 -13.31 -21.10
C ASN A 470 -10.64 -14.06 -19.78
N SER A 471 -10.80 -13.32 -18.69
CA SER A 471 -11.12 -13.88 -17.39
C SER A 471 -11.97 -12.94 -16.54
N ASP A 472 -12.76 -13.56 -15.64
CA ASP A 472 -13.58 -12.89 -14.66
C ASP A 472 -13.11 -13.30 -13.26
N ALA A 473 -12.83 -12.35 -12.40
CA ALA A 473 -12.50 -12.60 -11.00
C ALA A 473 -13.52 -11.92 -10.06
N LEU A 474 -14.04 -12.68 -9.11
CA LEU A 474 -14.83 -12.18 -7.99
C LEU A 474 -14.02 -12.35 -6.73
N ALA A 475 -13.75 -11.24 -6.05
CA ALA A 475 -13.02 -11.23 -4.79
C ALA A 475 -13.90 -10.69 -3.66
N ALA A 476 -13.82 -11.32 -2.47
CA ALA A 476 -14.48 -10.84 -1.26
C ALA A 476 -13.59 -11.09 -0.05
N GLY A 477 -13.40 -10.09 0.78
CA GLY A 477 -12.54 -10.21 1.95
C GLY A 477 -12.47 -8.95 2.77
N ALA A 478 -11.36 -8.82 3.50
CA ALA A 478 -11.14 -7.70 4.39
C ALA A 478 -9.67 -7.26 4.40
N ILE A 479 -9.47 -6.00 4.73
CA ILE A 479 -8.18 -5.43 5.05
C ILE A 479 -8.26 -4.69 6.38
N LEU A 480 -7.22 -4.85 7.20
CA LEU A 480 -7.03 -4.19 8.47
C LEU A 480 -5.77 -3.33 8.40
N PHE A 481 -5.85 -2.12 8.95
CA PHE A 481 -4.71 -1.22 9.20
C PHE A 481 -4.67 -0.81 10.67
N PHE A 482 -3.46 -0.70 11.23
CA PHE A 482 -3.22 -0.15 12.58
C PHE A 482 -2.03 0.78 12.62
#